data_7edadaf9e089d3929075aaec6a40c6d1
#
_entry.id   7edadaf9e089d3929075aaec6a40c6d1
#
_cell.length_a   1.000
_cell.length_b   1.000
_cell.length_c   1.000
_cell.angle_alpha   90.00
_cell.angle_beta   90.00
_cell.angle_gamma   90.00
#
_symmetry.space_group_name_H-M   'P 1'
#
loop_
_entity.id
_entity.type
_entity.pdbx_description
1 polymer ?
#
loop_
_entity_poly.entity_id
_entity_poly.type
_entity_poly.pdbx_seq_one_letter_code
_entity_poly.pdbx_strand_id
1 'polypeptide(L)'
;MTAGPTAATRPRNRRQLIVEAAGRVFSERGYHAASMEKIAADVGITAAALYRHFPNKYALFAECADVMADGLVAALDEVPPGAPLTDVLTAVTRVTVAHRASGGVYRWEARYLNGEDRRRLRAKFGHVVGRVDEAVQREYALPDERLRAVAALGVIGSITMHHTSIAQRRAEDLLSASALRVAATDPAAARRDARPVELPAQPVPRTRRAEILAAAIPLFARDGFASVTNGQIAEAVGLAPSALYRHYPGKVDILAAACLQAAALLAQGVDQSLHEVAGPHDAVVALAATYVAYSFEHTALNSVAEAELAGLPADLRRSLVVAQREHIAVWEQQLRLARPELDPRQARVLVHAGFGVVVEAGRGLRWRDSHGNRDAVTALVLGALGL
;
A
#
# COMPACT_ATOMS: atom_id res chain seq x y z
N MET A 1 -7.72 -43.06 40.36
CA MET A 1 -6.49 -42.49 39.82
C MET A 1 -6.88 -41.49 38.74
N THR A 2 -6.96 -40.22 39.12
CA THR A 2 -7.32 -39.13 38.24
C THR A 2 -6.02 -38.57 37.65
N ALA A 3 -5.85 -38.68 36.33
CA ALA A 3 -4.76 -38.10 35.62
C ALA A 3 -4.83 -36.55 35.70
N GLY A 4 -3.81 -35.94 36.28
CA GLY A 4 -3.68 -34.49 36.35
C GLY A 4 -3.47 -33.87 34.98
N PRO A 5 -3.81 -32.57 34.77
CA PRO A 5 -3.68 -31.91 33.49
C PRO A 5 -2.18 -31.79 33.12
N THR A 6 -1.80 -32.34 31.98
CA THR A 6 -0.49 -32.19 31.38
C THR A 6 -0.19 -30.70 31.20
N ALA A 7 0.83 -30.20 31.89
CA ALA A 7 1.34 -28.84 31.71
C ALA A 7 1.79 -28.65 30.25
N ALA A 8 1.06 -27.77 29.54
CA ALA A 8 1.42 -27.39 28.19
C ALA A 8 2.84 -26.84 28.16
N THR A 9 3.74 -27.56 27.47
CA THR A 9 5.14 -27.19 27.28
C THR A 9 5.17 -25.76 26.70
N ARG A 10 5.79 -24.82 27.43
CA ARG A 10 5.97 -23.44 26.97
C ARG A 10 6.73 -23.43 25.63
N PRO A 11 6.15 -22.97 24.50
CA PRO A 11 6.86 -22.89 23.24
C PRO A 11 8.12 -22.03 23.42
N ARG A 12 9.29 -22.53 23.00
CA ARG A 12 10.56 -21.80 23.00
C ARG A 12 10.51 -20.47 22.22
N ASN A 13 9.42 -20.23 21.47
CA ASN A 13 9.25 -19.12 20.53
C ASN A 13 8.07 -18.19 20.87
N ARG A 14 7.70 -18.07 22.14
CA ARG A 14 6.50 -17.30 22.55
C ARG A 14 6.57 -15.82 22.15
N ARG A 15 7.75 -15.18 22.24
CA ARG A 15 7.94 -13.78 21.83
C ARG A 15 7.63 -13.59 20.34
N GLN A 16 8.11 -14.48 19.48
CA GLN A 16 7.82 -14.44 18.05
C GLN A 16 6.34 -14.65 17.75
N LEU A 17 5.67 -15.60 18.40
CA LEU A 17 4.21 -15.79 18.25
C LEU A 17 3.41 -14.55 18.62
N ILE A 18 3.85 -13.84 19.66
CA ILE A 18 3.24 -12.56 20.08
C ILE A 18 3.42 -11.52 18.97
N VAL A 19 4.63 -11.37 18.42
CA VAL A 19 4.93 -10.40 17.36
C VAL A 19 4.14 -10.70 16.08
N GLU A 20 4.05 -11.97 15.68
CA GLU A 20 3.27 -12.38 14.51
C GLU A 20 1.76 -12.08 14.68
N ALA A 21 1.18 -12.42 15.84
CA ALA A 21 -0.22 -12.10 16.13
C ALA A 21 -0.46 -10.58 16.20
N ALA A 22 0.44 -9.85 16.87
CA ALA A 22 0.37 -8.40 16.95
C ALA A 22 0.47 -7.75 15.56
N GLY A 23 1.37 -8.23 14.71
CA GLY A 23 1.52 -7.77 13.33
C GLY A 23 0.22 -7.91 12.52
N ARG A 24 -0.48 -9.05 12.66
CA ARG A 24 -1.81 -9.24 12.05
C ARG A 24 -2.84 -8.25 12.58
N VAL A 25 -2.95 -8.10 13.90
CA VAL A 25 -3.91 -7.18 14.54
C VAL A 25 -3.64 -5.74 14.15
N PHE A 26 -2.37 -5.30 14.12
CA PHE A 26 -2.00 -3.96 13.66
C PHE A 26 -2.29 -3.74 12.17
N SER A 27 -2.04 -4.73 11.32
CA SER A 27 -2.35 -4.65 9.89
C SER A 27 -3.85 -4.56 9.60
N GLU A 28 -4.68 -5.30 10.35
CA GLU A 28 -6.13 -5.36 10.14
C GLU A 28 -6.88 -4.18 10.72
N ARG A 29 -6.41 -3.61 11.84
CA ARG A 29 -7.15 -2.63 12.64
C ARG A 29 -6.48 -1.28 12.75
N GLY A 30 -5.22 -1.20 12.36
CA GLY A 30 -4.38 -0.03 12.60
C GLY A 30 -3.86 0.05 14.05
N TYR A 31 -2.81 0.85 14.23
CA TYR A 31 -2.14 1.01 15.54
C TYR A 31 -3.09 1.47 16.63
N HIS A 32 -3.95 2.46 16.37
CA HIS A 32 -4.80 3.06 17.42
C HIS A 32 -5.90 2.12 17.90
N ALA A 33 -6.56 1.39 17.00
CA ALA A 33 -7.67 0.49 17.32
C ALA A 33 -7.24 -0.89 17.84
N ALA A 34 -5.95 -1.23 17.72
CA ALA A 34 -5.38 -2.43 18.32
C ALA A 34 -5.22 -2.25 19.84
N SER A 35 -5.56 -3.29 20.64
CA SER A 35 -5.34 -3.31 22.08
C SER A 35 -4.47 -4.48 22.51
N MET A 36 -3.73 -4.31 23.61
CA MET A 36 -2.87 -5.35 24.20
C MET A 36 -3.69 -6.57 24.65
N GLU A 37 -4.91 -6.36 25.16
CA GLU A 37 -5.82 -7.41 25.60
C GLU A 37 -6.23 -8.31 24.45
N LYS A 38 -6.52 -7.71 23.29
CA LYS A 38 -6.92 -8.44 22.10
C LYS A 38 -5.75 -9.24 21.50
N ILE A 39 -4.58 -8.63 21.42
CA ILE A 39 -3.36 -9.32 20.97
C ILE A 39 -3.06 -10.52 21.91
N ALA A 40 -3.20 -10.32 23.22
CA ALA A 40 -3.00 -11.39 24.19
C ALA A 40 -4.01 -12.52 23.99
N ALA A 41 -5.29 -12.21 23.74
CA ALA A 41 -6.33 -13.19 23.45
C ALA A 41 -6.03 -14.01 22.19
N ASP A 42 -5.57 -13.38 21.11
CA ASP A 42 -5.21 -14.05 19.84
C ASP A 42 -4.05 -15.05 20.02
N VAL A 43 -3.15 -14.80 20.97
CA VAL A 43 -2.02 -15.69 21.32
C VAL A 43 -2.40 -16.73 22.38
N GLY A 44 -3.59 -16.62 22.98
CA GLY A 44 -4.04 -17.48 24.06
C GLY A 44 -3.27 -17.25 25.37
N ILE A 45 -2.91 -15.97 25.67
CA ILE A 45 -2.25 -15.57 26.91
C ILE A 45 -3.04 -14.47 27.61
N THR A 46 -2.71 -14.22 28.89
CA THR A 46 -3.27 -13.06 29.60
C THR A 46 -2.55 -11.77 29.21
N ALA A 47 -3.22 -10.63 29.30
CA ALA A 47 -2.60 -9.32 29.09
C ALA A 47 -1.38 -9.12 30.03
N ALA A 48 -1.47 -9.56 31.28
CA ALA A 48 -0.33 -9.52 32.21
C ALA A 48 0.88 -10.35 31.73
N ALA A 49 0.64 -11.48 31.06
CA ALA A 49 1.71 -12.25 30.45
C ALA A 49 2.33 -11.54 29.23
N LEU A 50 1.51 -10.85 28.44
CA LEU A 50 2.00 -10.01 27.31
C LEU A 50 2.88 -8.86 27.79
N TYR A 51 2.49 -8.15 28.84
CA TYR A 51 3.28 -7.05 29.43
C TYR A 51 4.64 -7.49 29.99
N ARG A 52 4.83 -8.77 30.30
CA ARG A 52 6.15 -9.31 30.67
C ARG A 52 7.13 -9.43 29.47
N HIS A 53 6.60 -9.51 28.26
CA HIS A 53 7.40 -9.55 27.02
C HIS A 53 7.58 -8.17 26.40
N PHE A 54 6.58 -7.30 26.52
CA PHE A 54 6.55 -5.96 25.92
C PHE A 54 6.01 -4.95 26.94
N PRO A 55 6.80 -3.93 27.31
CA PRO A 55 6.42 -2.98 28.37
C PRO A 55 5.18 -2.15 28.01
N ASN A 56 4.91 -1.96 26.72
CA ASN A 56 3.75 -1.22 26.21
C ASN A 56 3.44 -1.58 24.76
N LYS A 57 2.30 -1.08 24.27
CA LYS A 57 1.83 -1.29 22.88
C LYS A 57 2.83 -0.79 21.85
N TYR A 58 3.50 0.35 22.12
CA TYR A 58 4.45 0.94 21.22
C TYR A 58 5.68 0.04 21.00
N ALA A 59 6.25 -0.51 22.05
CA ALA A 59 7.40 -1.42 21.97
C ALA A 59 7.10 -2.67 21.14
N LEU A 60 5.89 -3.23 21.30
CA LEU A 60 5.42 -4.36 20.48
C LEU A 60 5.22 -3.95 19.02
N PHE A 61 4.64 -2.79 18.79
CA PHE A 61 4.41 -2.26 17.45
C PHE A 61 5.72 -2.00 16.69
N ALA A 62 6.71 -1.35 17.34
CA ALA A 62 8.02 -1.08 16.76
C ALA A 62 8.73 -2.39 16.36
N GLU A 63 8.66 -3.43 17.20
CA GLU A 63 9.22 -4.73 16.86
C GLU A 63 8.48 -5.42 15.68
N CYS A 64 7.15 -5.32 15.62
CA CYS A 64 6.40 -5.82 14.46
C CYS A 64 6.82 -5.14 13.15
N ALA A 65 7.09 -3.84 13.18
CA ALA A 65 7.57 -3.10 12.01
C ALA A 65 8.98 -3.52 11.58
N ASP A 66 9.84 -3.88 12.54
CA ASP A 66 11.23 -4.28 12.27
C ASP A 66 11.36 -5.72 11.73
N VAL A 67 10.50 -6.65 12.15
CA VAL A 67 10.62 -8.10 11.81
C VAL A 67 10.74 -8.35 10.31
N MET A 68 9.89 -7.71 9.52
CA MET A 68 9.93 -7.88 8.06
C MET A 68 11.21 -7.27 7.46
N ALA A 69 11.60 -6.09 7.92
CA ALA A 69 12.79 -5.42 7.43
C ALA A 69 14.06 -6.21 7.78
N ASP A 70 14.13 -6.77 8.99
CA ASP A 70 15.22 -7.64 9.41
C ASP A 70 15.27 -8.94 8.60
N GLY A 71 14.11 -9.55 8.33
CA GLY A 71 14.02 -10.72 7.47
C GLY A 71 14.48 -10.44 6.04
N LEU A 72 14.15 -9.28 5.48
CA LEU A 72 14.59 -8.86 4.15
C LEU A 72 16.10 -8.64 4.09
N VAL A 73 16.67 -7.94 5.08
CA VAL A 73 18.11 -7.70 5.18
C VAL A 73 18.84 -9.04 5.30
N ALA A 74 18.42 -9.89 6.24
CA ALA A 74 19.06 -11.22 6.45
C ALA A 74 19.02 -12.10 5.19
N ALA A 75 17.86 -12.12 4.48
CA ALA A 75 17.73 -12.89 3.26
C ALA A 75 18.64 -12.37 2.12
N LEU A 76 18.83 -11.06 2.05
CA LEU A 76 19.72 -10.44 1.06
C LEU A 76 21.20 -10.60 1.42
N ASP A 77 21.52 -10.67 2.71
CA ASP A 77 22.91 -10.94 3.16
C ASP A 77 23.36 -12.38 2.84
N GLU A 78 22.41 -13.32 2.72
CA GLU A 78 22.66 -14.68 2.25
C GLU A 78 22.90 -14.78 0.73
N VAL A 79 22.42 -13.77 -0.04
CA VAL A 79 22.62 -13.72 -1.49
C VAL A 79 24.02 -13.17 -1.81
N PRO A 80 24.88 -13.94 -2.52
CA PRO A 80 26.24 -13.48 -2.82
C PRO A 80 26.28 -12.12 -3.54
N PRO A 81 27.29 -11.28 -3.28
CA PRO A 81 27.56 -10.10 -4.09
C PRO A 81 27.71 -10.47 -5.55
N GLY A 82 27.04 -9.75 -6.45
CA GLY A 82 27.11 -10.05 -7.90
C GLY A 82 26.15 -11.16 -8.38
N ALA A 83 25.33 -11.73 -7.52
CA ALA A 83 24.31 -12.70 -7.92
C ALA A 83 23.34 -12.11 -8.95
N PRO A 84 22.71 -12.96 -9.80
CA PRO A 84 21.69 -12.52 -10.77
C PRO A 84 20.52 -11.80 -10.08
N LEU A 85 19.91 -10.86 -10.78
CA LEU A 85 18.73 -10.13 -10.27
C LEU A 85 17.61 -11.08 -9.85
N THR A 86 17.43 -12.19 -10.55
CA THR A 86 16.45 -13.24 -10.23
C THR A 86 16.63 -13.77 -8.82
N ASP A 87 17.86 -14.00 -8.36
CA ASP A 87 18.12 -14.52 -7.03
C ASP A 87 17.83 -13.47 -5.95
N VAL A 88 18.23 -12.22 -6.21
CA VAL A 88 17.95 -11.07 -5.33
C VAL A 88 16.44 -10.87 -5.15
N LEU A 89 15.66 -10.83 -6.26
CA LEU A 89 14.21 -10.65 -6.20
C LEU A 89 13.51 -11.85 -5.58
N THR A 90 14.01 -13.08 -5.83
CA THR A 90 13.46 -14.29 -5.21
C THR A 90 13.63 -14.28 -3.70
N ALA A 91 14.79 -13.86 -3.19
CA ALA A 91 15.03 -13.75 -1.74
C ALA A 91 14.04 -12.75 -1.10
N VAL A 92 13.91 -11.56 -1.69
CA VAL A 92 12.95 -10.54 -1.22
C VAL A 92 11.50 -11.05 -1.27
N THR A 93 11.12 -11.71 -2.37
CA THR A 93 9.75 -12.20 -2.58
C THR A 93 9.38 -13.26 -1.54
N ARG A 94 10.25 -14.23 -1.26
CA ARG A 94 10.00 -15.28 -0.26
C ARG A 94 9.70 -14.70 1.12
N VAL A 95 10.53 -13.77 1.58
CA VAL A 95 10.31 -13.12 2.88
C VAL A 95 9.01 -12.34 2.89
N THR A 96 8.74 -11.56 1.84
CA THR A 96 7.55 -10.72 1.78
C THR A 96 6.27 -11.55 1.75
N VAL A 97 6.23 -12.63 0.96
CA VAL A 97 5.07 -13.53 0.87
C VAL A 97 4.87 -14.31 2.17
N ALA A 98 5.94 -14.75 2.82
CA ALA A 98 5.86 -15.43 4.12
C ALA A 98 5.26 -14.52 5.21
N HIS A 99 5.56 -13.23 5.19
CA HIS A 99 5.08 -12.24 6.16
C HIS A 99 3.88 -11.41 5.68
N ARG A 100 3.20 -11.82 4.59
CA ARG A 100 2.12 -11.01 3.96
C ARG A 100 1.02 -10.59 4.92
N ALA A 101 0.69 -11.41 5.92
CA ALA A 101 -0.38 -11.12 6.87
C ALA A 101 -0.05 -10.00 7.86
N SER A 102 1.23 -9.72 8.10
CA SER A 102 1.72 -8.67 9.02
C SER A 102 2.44 -7.52 8.32
N GLY A 103 2.71 -7.66 7.03
CA GLY A 103 3.54 -6.71 6.27
C GLY A 103 2.93 -5.33 6.08
N GLY A 104 1.61 -5.17 6.23
CA GLY A 104 0.93 -3.86 6.17
C GLY A 104 1.38 -2.87 7.25
N VAL A 105 1.92 -3.36 8.38
CA VAL A 105 2.36 -2.52 9.51
C VAL A 105 3.40 -1.48 9.08
N TYR A 106 4.42 -1.87 8.32
CA TYR A 106 5.48 -0.94 7.91
C TYR A 106 5.03 0.05 6.83
N ARG A 107 4.05 -0.31 6.01
CA ARG A 107 3.62 0.50 4.86
C ARG A 107 2.74 1.67 5.26
N TRP A 108 1.77 1.42 6.14
CA TRP A 108 0.74 2.39 6.49
C TRP A 108 0.95 2.99 7.88
N GLU A 109 1.44 2.16 8.80
CA GLU A 109 1.53 2.50 10.21
C GLU A 109 2.90 3.05 10.62
N ALA A 110 3.93 2.96 9.77
CA ALA A 110 5.29 3.48 10.08
C ALA A 110 5.31 4.98 10.46
N ARG A 111 4.26 5.74 10.13
CA ARG A 111 4.07 7.13 10.56
C ARG A 111 3.94 7.27 12.08
N TYR A 112 3.51 6.22 12.78
CA TYR A 112 3.39 6.21 14.24
C TYR A 112 4.69 5.84 14.95
N LEU A 113 5.72 5.45 14.23
CA LEU A 113 7.04 5.24 14.78
C LEU A 113 7.67 6.59 15.20
N ASN A 114 8.40 6.59 16.33
CA ASN A 114 9.21 7.73 16.72
C ASN A 114 10.34 8.01 15.71
N GLY A 115 11.06 9.11 15.90
CA GLY A 115 12.09 9.53 14.96
C GLY A 115 13.27 8.55 14.85
N GLU A 116 13.62 7.85 15.90
CA GLU A 116 14.73 6.89 15.95
C GLU A 116 14.36 5.59 15.25
N ASP A 117 13.26 4.96 15.63
CA ASP A 117 12.76 3.73 15.02
C ASP A 117 12.47 3.92 13.52
N ARG A 118 11.93 5.09 13.15
CA ARG A 118 11.69 5.45 11.75
C ARG A 118 12.99 5.57 10.95
N ARG A 119 14.05 6.16 11.54
CA ARG A 119 15.37 6.23 10.87
C ARG A 119 15.98 4.85 10.71
N ARG A 120 15.91 4.00 11.74
CA ARG A 120 16.40 2.62 11.71
C ARG A 120 15.68 1.82 10.61
N LEU A 121 14.37 1.88 10.57
CA LEU A 121 13.57 1.18 9.55
C LEU A 121 13.89 1.68 8.13
N ARG A 122 14.03 3.00 7.94
CA ARG A 122 14.44 3.59 6.66
C ARG A 122 15.82 3.12 6.20
N ALA A 123 16.77 2.98 7.12
CA ALA A 123 18.11 2.49 6.79
C ALA A 123 18.05 1.03 6.28
N LYS A 124 17.27 0.15 6.92
CA LYS A 124 17.06 -1.24 6.49
C LYS A 124 16.44 -1.30 5.09
N PHE A 125 15.36 -0.57 4.84
CA PHE A 125 14.74 -0.50 3.51
C PHE A 125 15.67 0.17 2.48
N GLY A 126 16.48 1.15 2.88
CA GLY A 126 17.51 1.75 2.04
C GLY A 126 18.54 0.72 1.57
N HIS A 127 18.96 -0.18 2.46
CA HIS A 127 19.83 -1.31 2.12
C HIS A 127 19.17 -2.27 1.11
N VAL A 128 17.91 -2.66 1.36
CA VAL A 128 17.15 -3.52 0.43
C VAL A 128 17.05 -2.89 -0.96
N VAL A 129 16.67 -1.61 -1.03
CA VAL A 129 16.60 -0.87 -2.30
C VAL A 129 17.96 -0.82 -2.98
N GLY A 130 19.04 -0.55 -2.24
CA GLY A 130 20.40 -0.50 -2.78
C GLY A 130 20.84 -1.83 -3.41
N ARG A 131 20.60 -2.96 -2.73
CA ARG A 131 20.91 -4.30 -3.25
C ARG A 131 20.15 -4.64 -4.54
N VAL A 132 18.86 -4.28 -4.61
CA VAL A 132 18.05 -4.48 -5.83
C VAL A 132 18.52 -3.54 -6.94
N ASP A 133 18.78 -2.28 -6.64
CA ASP A 133 19.27 -1.27 -7.58
C ASP A 133 20.60 -1.70 -8.25
N GLU A 134 21.58 -2.12 -7.45
CA GLU A 134 22.85 -2.67 -7.94
C GLU A 134 22.66 -3.88 -8.85
N ALA A 135 21.70 -4.76 -8.54
CA ALA A 135 21.43 -5.92 -9.37
C ALA A 135 20.74 -5.53 -10.69
N VAL A 136 19.81 -4.57 -10.66
CA VAL A 136 19.15 -4.01 -11.86
C VAL A 136 20.18 -3.34 -12.78
N GLN A 137 21.09 -2.53 -12.23
CA GLN A 137 22.15 -1.86 -13.00
C GLN A 137 23.07 -2.85 -13.70
N ARG A 138 23.44 -3.94 -13.04
CA ARG A 138 24.29 -4.96 -13.64
C ARG A 138 23.63 -5.72 -14.79
N GLU A 139 22.35 -5.97 -14.69
CA GLU A 139 21.63 -6.82 -15.64
C GLU A 139 21.07 -6.03 -16.82
N TYR A 140 20.66 -4.78 -16.59
CA TYR A 140 20.02 -3.96 -17.62
C TYR A 140 20.68 -2.59 -17.72
N ALA A 141 21.33 -2.30 -18.85
CA ALA A 141 21.88 -0.99 -19.17
C ALA A 141 20.79 -0.02 -19.68
N LEU A 142 19.72 0.17 -18.88
CA LEU A 142 18.57 1.02 -19.18
C LEU A 142 18.52 2.21 -18.22
N PRO A 143 17.92 3.35 -18.59
CA PRO A 143 17.83 4.52 -17.71
C PRO A 143 16.91 4.26 -16.49
N ASP A 144 16.98 5.18 -15.52
CA ASP A 144 16.11 5.19 -14.33
C ASP A 144 16.17 3.89 -13.50
N GLU A 145 17.35 3.31 -13.30
CA GLU A 145 17.59 2.04 -12.59
C GLU A 145 16.91 2.03 -11.22
N ARG A 146 17.10 3.09 -10.44
CA ARG A 146 16.53 3.22 -9.11
C ARG A 146 14.99 3.25 -9.14
N LEU A 147 14.40 3.89 -10.15
CA LEU A 147 12.95 3.89 -10.34
C LEU A 147 12.44 2.48 -10.62
N ARG A 148 13.14 1.74 -11.48
CA ARG A 148 12.83 0.34 -11.81
C ARG A 148 12.98 -0.57 -10.59
N ALA A 149 14.03 -0.38 -9.80
CA ALA A 149 14.26 -1.14 -8.56
C ALA A 149 13.15 -0.92 -7.53
N VAL A 150 12.75 0.33 -7.26
CA VAL A 150 11.66 0.61 -6.31
C VAL A 150 10.31 0.15 -6.83
N ALA A 151 10.07 0.22 -8.15
CA ALA A 151 8.86 -0.29 -8.78
C ALA A 151 8.77 -1.83 -8.68
N ALA A 152 9.88 -2.55 -8.93
CA ALA A 152 9.95 -4.00 -8.74
C ALA A 152 9.69 -4.41 -7.28
N LEU A 153 10.23 -3.66 -6.31
CA LEU A 153 9.90 -3.83 -4.89
C LEU A 153 8.43 -3.50 -4.60
N GLY A 154 7.83 -2.56 -5.32
CA GLY A 154 6.40 -2.24 -5.27
C GLY A 154 5.53 -3.42 -5.69
N VAL A 155 5.91 -4.12 -6.77
CA VAL A 155 5.28 -5.38 -7.18
C VAL A 155 5.28 -6.39 -6.04
N ILE A 156 6.45 -6.68 -5.48
CA ILE A 156 6.60 -7.70 -4.43
C ILE A 156 5.84 -7.28 -3.17
N GLY A 157 5.98 -6.03 -2.75
CA GLY A 157 5.33 -5.48 -1.56
C GLY A 157 3.80 -5.45 -1.65
N SER A 158 3.22 -5.47 -2.85
CA SER A 158 1.77 -5.41 -3.08
C SER A 158 0.99 -6.53 -2.40
N ILE A 159 1.60 -7.72 -2.22
CA ILE A 159 0.97 -8.87 -1.56
C ILE A 159 0.56 -8.59 -0.11
N THR A 160 1.13 -7.56 0.51
CA THR A 160 0.77 -7.12 1.86
C THR A 160 -0.42 -6.16 1.89
N MET A 161 -0.92 -5.75 0.73
CA MET A 161 -2.02 -4.78 0.60
C MET A 161 -3.39 -5.44 0.45
N HIS A 162 -3.45 -6.75 0.24
CA HIS A 162 -4.69 -7.47 -0.05
C HIS A 162 -4.67 -8.89 0.51
N HIS A 163 -5.88 -9.47 0.66
CA HIS A 163 -6.07 -10.82 1.19
C HIS A 163 -6.48 -11.82 0.11
N THR A 164 -5.86 -11.79 -1.07
CA THR A 164 -6.14 -12.77 -2.13
C THR A 164 -5.67 -14.16 -1.68
N SER A 165 -6.60 -15.11 -1.69
CA SER A 165 -6.28 -16.52 -1.37
C SER A 165 -5.55 -17.17 -2.54
N ILE A 166 -4.24 -17.24 -2.45
CA ILE A 166 -3.34 -17.86 -3.43
C ILE A 166 -2.29 -18.70 -2.70
N ALA A 167 -1.91 -19.85 -3.25
CA ALA A 167 -0.86 -20.69 -2.71
C ALA A 167 0.47 -19.92 -2.66
N GLN A 168 1.23 -20.08 -1.58
CA GLN A 168 2.46 -19.32 -1.34
C GLN A 168 3.42 -19.38 -2.52
N ARG A 169 3.81 -20.58 -2.97
CA ARG A 169 4.72 -20.77 -4.09
C ARG A 169 4.25 -20.09 -5.37
N ARG A 170 2.92 -20.18 -5.65
CA ARG A 170 2.35 -19.55 -6.84
C ARG A 170 2.38 -18.02 -6.75
N ALA A 171 2.20 -17.45 -5.55
CA ALA A 171 2.38 -16.02 -5.31
C ALA A 171 3.85 -15.61 -5.51
N GLU A 172 4.78 -16.40 -4.98
CA GLU A 172 6.22 -16.16 -5.14
C GLU A 172 6.63 -16.16 -6.61
N ASP A 173 6.24 -17.19 -7.37
CA ASP A 173 6.55 -17.31 -8.79
C ASP A 173 5.97 -16.15 -9.59
N LEU A 174 4.70 -15.80 -9.34
CA LEU A 174 3.99 -14.74 -10.06
C LEU A 174 4.60 -13.35 -9.79
N LEU A 175 4.88 -13.04 -8.52
CA LEU A 175 5.43 -11.75 -8.13
C LEU A 175 6.89 -11.60 -8.56
N SER A 176 7.71 -12.65 -8.45
CA SER A 176 9.10 -12.63 -8.94
C SER A 176 9.14 -12.40 -10.44
N ALA A 177 8.33 -13.12 -11.22
CA ALA A 177 8.26 -12.93 -12.67
C ALA A 177 7.76 -11.52 -13.04
N SER A 178 6.78 -10.98 -12.32
CA SER A 178 6.27 -9.62 -12.53
C SER A 178 7.33 -8.56 -12.17
N ALA A 179 8.05 -8.71 -11.05
CA ALA A 179 9.11 -7.82 -10.64
C ALA A 179 10.29 -7.79 -11.63
N LEU A 180 10.65 -8.96 -12.20
CA LEU A 180 11.66 -9.06 -13.27
C LEU A 180 11.23 -8.30 -14.52
N ARG A 181 9.97 -8.42 -14.96
CA ARG A 181 9.45 -7.64 -16.11
C ARG A 181 9.55 -6.14 -15.85
N VAL A 182 9.16 -5.67 -14.66
CA VAL A 182 9.29 -4.26 -14.28
C VAL A 182 10.74 -3.80 -14.31
N ALA A 183 11.67 -4.60 -13.80
CA ALA A 183 13.08 -4.28 -13.83
C ALA A 183 13.65 -4.22 -15.27
N ALA A 184 13.10 -5.00 -16.21
CA ALA A 184 13.48 -5.02 -17.61
C ALA A 184 12.76 -3.95 -18.46
N THR A 185 11.72 -3.28 -17.93
CA THR A 185 10.97 -2.25 -18.65
C THR A 185 11.81 -1.00 -18.83
N ASP A 186 11.86 -0.46 -20.06
CA ASP A 186 12.43 0.87 -20.33
C ASP A 186 11.36 1.96 -20.14
N PRO A 187 11.42 2.75 -19.05
CA PRO A 187 10.44 3.80 -18.82
C PRO A 187 10.51 4.93 -19.85
N ALA A 188 11.63 5.09 -20.56
CA ALA A 188 11.80 6.13 -21.56
C ALA A 188 11.15 5.76 -22.91
N ALA A 189 11.03 4.49 -23.22
CA ALA A 189 10.39 4.04 -24.46
C ALA A 189 8.90 4.44 -24.51
N ALA A 190 8.19 4.33 -23.38
CA ALA A 190 6.76 4.66 -23.29
C ALA A 190 6.45 6.16 -23.44
N ARG A 191 7.44 7.04 -23.19
CA ARG A 191 7.26 8.50 -23.31
C ARG A 191 6.99 8.98 -24.74
N ARG A 192 7.20 8.13 -25.73
CA ARG A 192 7.09 8.50 -27.16
C ARG A 192 5.68 8.41 -27.71
N ASP A 193 4.83 7.57 -27.11
CA ASP A 193 3.51 7.22 -27.65
C ASP A 193 2.35 7.50 -26.68
N ALA A 194 2.63 8.07 -25.50
CA ALA A 194 1.63 8.28 -24.48
C ALA A 194 0.65 9.40 -24.87
N ARG A 195 -0.64 9.08 -24.87
CA ARG A 195 -1.71 10.07 -24.97
C ARG A 195 -1.93 10.73 -23.62
N PRO A 196 -2.06 12.07 -23.55
CA PRO A 196 -2.42 12.75 -22.30
C PRO A 196 -3.74 12.21 -21.77
N VAL A 197 -3.77 11.82 -20.50
CA VAL A 197 -5.00 11.44 -19.81
C VAL A 197 -5.62 12.70 -19.21
N GLU A 198 -6.82 13.04 -19.65
CA GLU A 198 -7.62 14.09 -19.03
C GLU A 198 -8.46 13.47 -17.90
N LEU A 199 -8.21 13.94 -16.69
CA LEU A 199 -8.99 13.54 -15.53
C LEU A 199 -10.20 14.45 -15.33
N PRO A 200 -11.29 13.95 -14.72
CA PRO A 200 -12.38 14.80 -14.28
C PRO A 200 -11.86 15.88 -13.33
N ALA A 201 -12.20 17.14 -13.60
CA ALA A 201 -11.78 18.24 -12.75
C ALA A 201 -12.35 18.08 -11.33
N GLN A 202 -11.53 18.38 -10.32
CA GLN A 202 -12.06 18.43 -8.95
C GLN A 202 -13.16 19.49 -8.85
N PRO A 203 -14.27 19.19 -8.12
CA PRO A 203 -15.32 20.15 -7.91
C PRO A 203 -14.78 21.41 -7.22
N VAL A 204 -15.02 22.58 -7.82
CA VAL A 204 -14.70 23.85 -7.16
C VAL A 204 -15.59 23.98 -5.92
N PRO A 205 -15.02 24.23 -4.72
CA PRO A 205 -15.81 24.38 -3.51
C PRO A 205 -16.74 25.59 -3.61
N ARG A 206 -18.05 25.34 -3.70
CA ARG A 206 -19.08 26.40 -3.79
C ARG A 206 -19.95 26.51 -2.53
N THR A 207 -19.73 25.60 -1.57
CA THR A 207 -20.46 25.56 -0.32
C THR A 207 -19.50 25.48 0.84
N ARG A 208 -19.88 25.97 1.99
CA ARG A 208 -19.05 25.90 3.19
C ARG A 208 -18.65 24.45 3.55
N ARG A 209 -19.54 23.50 3.29
CA ARG A 209 -19.25 22.07 3.47
C ARG A 209 -18.10 21.60 2.54
N ALA A 210 -18.11 22.02 1.28
CA ALA A 210 -17.06 21.69 0.33
C ALA A 210 -15.74 22.39 0.64
N GLU A 211 -15.78 23.64 1.13
CA GLU A 211 -14.57 24.38 1.56
C GLU A 211 -13.89 23.68 2.76
N ILE A 212 -14.67 23.22 3.75
CA ILE A 212 -14.17 22.47 4.89
C ILE A 212 -13.49 21.18 4.42
N LEU A 213 -14.11 20.44 3.50
CA LEU A 213 -13.54 19.21 2.96
C LEU A 213 -12.23 19.49 2.22
N ALA A 214 -12.21 20.48 1.34
CA ALA A 214 -11.01 20.84 0.58
C ALA A 214 -9.84 21.28 1.48
N ALA A 215 -10.12 21.96 2.60
CA ALA A 215 -9.12 22.36 3.58
C ALA A 215 -8.63 21.18 4.45
N ALA A 216 -9.51 20.22 4.77
CA ALA A 216 -9.18 19.09 5.61
C ALA A 216 -8.26 18.05 4.93
N ILE A 217 -8.43 17.82 3.61
CA ILE A 217 -7.66 16.82 2.85
C ILE A 217 -6.14 17.05 2.97
N PRO A 218 -5.58 18.24 2.66
CA PRO A 218 -4.14 18.47 2.81
C PRO A 218 -3.64 18.39 4.26
N LEU A 219 -4.48 18.75 5.24
CA LEU A 219 -4.15 18.57 6.65
C LEU A 219 -4.03 17.10 7.02
N PHE A 220 -5.01 16.27 6.63
CA PHE A 220 -4.96 14.83 6.87
C PHE A 220 -3.80 14.15 6.16
N ALA A 221 -3.50 14.56 4.93
CA ALA A 221 -2.38 14.00 4.16
C ALA A 221 -1.01 14.32 4.79
N ARG A 222 -0.84 15.54 5.32
CA ARG A 222 0.41 16.00 5.90
C ARG A 222 0.63 15.49 7.32
N ASP A 223 -0.36 15.61 8.19
CA ASP A 223 -0.24 15.43 9.64
C ASP A 223 -0.85 14.10 10.12
N GLY A 224 -1.59 13.39 9.25
CA GLY A 224 -2.38 12.20 9.58
C GLY A 224 -3.69 12.53 10.27
N PHE A 225 -4.72 11.71 10.00
CA PHE A 225 -6.08 11.93 10.55
C PHE A 225 -6.10 12.06 12.09
N ALA A 226 -5.36 11.21 12.79
CA ALA A 226 -5.36 11.20 14.26
C ALA A 226 -4.88 12.53 14.87
N SER A 227 -3.86 13.14 14.27
CA SER A 227 -3.20 14.34 14.79
C SER A 227 -3.94 15.64 14.46
N VAL A 228 -4.72 15.68 13.39
CA VAL A 228 -5.48 16.87 12.98
C VAL A 228 -6.68 17.07 13.89
N THR A 229 -6.89 18.30 14.35
CA THR A 229 -8.00 18.69 15.22
C THR A 229 -9.10 19.40 14.43
N ASN A 230 -10.34 19.38 14.94
CA ASN A 230 -11.44 20.18 14.39
C ASN A 230 -11.13 21.69 14.41
N GLY A 231 -10.35 22.15 15.39
CA GLY A 231 -9.90 23.54 15.49
C GLY A 231 -9.03 23.94 14.29
N GLN A 232 -8.04 23.12 13.94
CA GLN A 232 -7.15 23.37 12.79
C GLN A 232 -7.93 23.41 11.46
N ILE A 233 -8.91 22.49 11.30
CA ILE A 233 -9.76 22.50 10.10
C ILE A 233 -10.64 23.76 10.03
N ALA A 234 -11.25 24.15 11.16
CA ALA A 234 -12.09 25.34 11.25
C ALA A 234 -11.28 26.62 10.97
N GLU A 235 -10.09 26.74 11.55
CA GLU A 235 -9.16 27.85 11.35
C GLU A 235 -8.78 28.00 9.87
N ALA A 236 -8.49 26.88 9.20
CA ALA A 236 -8.10 26.87 7.78
C ALA A 236 -9.19 27.43 6.83
N VAL A 237 -10.45 27.48 7.28
CA VAL A 237 -11.59 28.06 6.52
C VAL A 237 -12.20 29.28 7.19
N GLY A 238 -11.52 29.88 8.18
CA GLY A 238 -11.98 31.08 8.87
C GLY A 238 -13.25 30.88 9.70
N LEU A 239 -13.43 29.69 10.30
CA LEU A 239 -14.58 29.34 11.14
C LEU A 239 -14.18 29.21 12.61
N ALA A 240 -15.11 29.49 13.52
CA ALA A 240 -15.00 29.02 14.89
C ALA A 240 -15.17 27.49 14.94
N PRO A 241 -14.45 26.79 15.85
CA PRO A 241 -14.53 25.32 15.95
C PRO A 241 -15.95 24.79 16.13
N SER A 242 -16.81 25.48 16.86
CA SER A 242 -18.22 25.13 17.06
C SER A 242 -19.07 25.24 15.78
N ALA A 243 -18.68 26.09 14.84
CA ALA A 243 -19.39 26.25 13.58
C ALA A 243 -19.18 25.07 12.62
N LEU A 244 -18.07 24.32 12.77
CA LEU A 244 -17.76 23.13 11.98
C LEU A 244 -18.88 22.07 12.11
N TYR A 245 -19.39 21.88 13.33
CA TYR A 245 -20.41 20.86 13.64
C TYR A 245 -21.75 21.08 12.93
N ARG A 246 -22.02 22.30 12.41
CA ARG A 246 -23.19 22.55 11.57
C ARG A 246 -23.09 21.94 10.17
N HIS A 247 -21.86 21.64 9.74
CA HIS A 247 -21.58 21.09 8.41
C HIS A 247 -21.21 19.61 8.45
N TYR A 248 -20.49 19.18 9.48
CA TYR A 248 -20.06 17.80 9.70
C TYR A 248 -20.25 17.43 11.16
N PRO A 249 -20.92 16.29 11.47
CA PRO A 249 -21.09 15.82 12.85
C PRO A 249 -19.77 15.63 13.60
N GLY A 250 -18.71 15.23 12.86
CA GLY A 250 -17.38 15.05 13.43
C GLY A 250 -16.29 14.97 12.37
N LYS A 251 -15.05 14.89 12.84
CA LYS A 251 -13.85 14.76 11.98
C LYS A 251 -13.89 13.49 11.11
N VAL A 252 -14.48 12.43 11.64
CA VAL A 252 -14.65 11.14 10.96
C VAL A 252 -15.57 11.26 9.73
N ASP A 253 -16.59 12.12 9.80
CA ASP A 253 -17.51 12.35 8.67
C ASP A 253 -16.83 13.15 7.56
N ILE A 254 -15.89 14.04 7.90
CA ILE A 254 -15.05 14.74 6.94
C ILE A 254 -14.12 13.75 6.23
N LEU A 255 -13.52 12.81 6.99
CA LEU A 255 -12.67 11.76 6.42
C LEU A 255 -13.47 10.86 5.49
N ALA A 256 -14.65 10.41 5.90
CA ALA A 256 -15.54 9.60 5.05
C ALA A 256 -15.91 10.34 3.76
N ALA A 257 -16.19 11.64 3.83
CA ALA A 257 -16.48 12.47 2.67
C ALA A 257 -15.25 12.60 1.74
N ALA A 258 -14.03 12.70 2.29
CA ALA A 258 -12.79 12.69 1.50
C ALA A 258 -12.61 11.35 0.75
N CYS A 259 -12.80 10.22 1.44
CA CYS A 259 -12.72 8.91 0.83
C CYS A 259 -13.78 8.69 -0.27
N LEU A 260 -15.01 9.18 -0.06
CA LEU A 260 -16.08 9.13 -1.08
C LEU A 260 -15.74 10.00 -2.30
N GLN A 261 -15.18 11.19 -2.09
CA GLN A 261 -14.71 12.04 -3.19
C GLN A 261 -13.60 11.37 -3.99
N ALA A 262 -12.65 10.74 -3.31
CA ALA A 262 -11.57 9.97 -3.96
C ALA A 262 -12.13 8.84 -4.84
N ALA A 263 -13.04 8.04 -4.30
CA ALA A 263 -13.67 6.95 -5.03
C ALA A 263 -14.49 7.44 -6.24
N ALA A 264 -15.24 8.54 -6.09
CA ALA A 264 -16.05 9.11 -7.16
C ALA A 264 -15.19 9.66 -8.31
N LEU A 265 -14.11 10.40 -8.01
CA LEU A 265 -13.19 10.94 -9.02
C LEU A 265 -12.50 9.82 -9.79
N LEU A 266 -12.04 8.77 -9.07
CA LEU A 266 -11.40 7.64 -9.71
C LEU A 266 -12.39 6.86 -10.60
N ALA A 267 -13.61 6.62 -10.14
CA ALA A 267 -14.65 5.95 -10.93
C ALA A 267 -14.99 6.74 -12.21
N GLN A 268 -15.17 8.05 -12.11
CA GLN A 268 -15.41 8.90 -13.27
C GLN A 268 -14.25 8.89 -14.27
N GLY A 269 -13.00 8.94 -13.78
CA GLY A 269 -11.82 8.83 -14.64
C GLY A 269 -11.75 7.49 -15.36
N VAL A 270 -12.07 6.40 -14.68
CA VAL A 270 -12.14 5.05 -15.27
C VAL A 270 -13.22 4.96 -16.34
N ASP A 271 -14.44 5.41 -16.05
CA ASP A 271 -15.54 5.39 -17.01
C ASP A 271 -15.20 6.21 -18.26
N GLN A 272 -14.63 7.39 -18.09
CA GLN A 272 -14.20 8.24 -19.19
C GLN A 272 -13.10 7.58 -20.03
N SER A 273 -12.10 6.96 -19.37
CA SER A 273 -10.97 6.33 -20.07
C SER A 273 -11.37 5.09 -20.86
N LEU A 274 -12.41 4.38 -20.45
CA LEU A 274 -12.89 3.17 -21.12
C LEU A 274 -13.92 3.42 -22.22
N HIS A 275 -14.43 4.66 -22.36
CA HIS A 275 -15.53 4.97 -23.29
C HIS A 275 -15.16 4.77 -24.78
N GLU A 276 -13.90 5.02 -25.14
CA GLU A 276 -13.44 5.01 -26.54
C GLU A 276 -12.39 3.93 -26.82
N VAL A 277 -12.36 2.86 -26.06
CA VAL A 277 -11.29 1.85 -26.16
C VAL A 277 -11.67 0.72 -27.10
N ALA A 278 -10.79 0.37 -28.04
CA ALA A 278 -11.09 -0.60 -29.09
C ALA A 278 -11.00 -2.07 -28.62
N GLY A 279 -10.27 -2.37 -27.53
CA GLY A 279 -10.07 -3.75 -27.10
C GLY A 279 -9.49 -3.88 -25.66
N PRO A 280 -9.42 -5.12 -25.15
CA PRO A 280 -9.01 -5.35 -23.76
C PRO A 280 -7.58 -4.90 -23.43
N HIS A 281 -6.65 -5.03 -24.38
CA HIS A 281 -5.27 -4.54 -24.19
C HIS A 281 -5.27 -3.01 -23.99
N ASP A 282 -5.93 -2.28 -24.89
CA ASP A 282 -6.01 -0.82 -24.82
C ASP A 282 -6.78 -0.38 -23.55
N ALA A 283 -7.78 -1.16 -23.14
CA ALA A 283 -8.49 -0.92 -21.88
C ALA A 283 -7.56 -0.98 -20.65
N VAL A 284 -6.68 -1.96 -20.58
CA VAL A 284 -5.69 -2.04 -19.48
C VAL A 284 -4.68 -0.88 -19.55
N VAL A 285 -4.25 -0.49 -20.74
CA VAL A 285 -3.38 0.68 -20.94
C VAL A 285 -4.09 1.94 -20.45
N ALA A 286 -5.34 2.16 -20.83
CA ALA A 286 -6.13 3.32 -20.40
C ALA A 286 -6.35 3.33 -18.89
N LEU A 287 -6.68 2.19 -18.28
CA LEU A 287 -6.81 2.06 -16.83
C LEU A 287 -5.49 2.40 -16.11
N ALA A 288 -4.35 1.90 -16.62
CA ALA A 288 -3.03 2.18 -16.04
C ALA A 288 -2.70 3.66 -16.09
N ALA A 289 -2.85 4.27 -17.24
CA ALA A 289 -2.59 5.70 -17.44
C ALA A 289 -3.52 6.58 -16.57
N THR A 290 -4.80 6.23 -16.47
CA THR A 290 -5.78 6.95 -15.64
C THR A 290 -5.46 6.84 -14.15
N TYR A 291 -5.15 5.63 -13.65
CA TYR A 291 -4.82 5.44 -12.24
C TYR A 291 -3.52 6.15 -11.85
N VAL A 292 -2.51 6.12 -12.72
CA VAL A 292 -1.26 6.87 -12.54
C VAL A 292 -1.54 8.37 -12.52
N ALA A 293 -2.24 8.89 -13.54
CA ALA A 293 -2.58 10.32 -13.61
C ALA A 293 -3.36 10.77 -12.36
N TYR A 294 -4.39 10.01 -11.95
CA TYR A 294 -5.15 10.26 -10.73
C TYR A 294 -4.26 10.29 -9.48
N SER A 295 -3.35 9.35 -9.33
CA SER A 295 -2.48 9.25 -8.16
C SER A 295 -1.49 10.41 -8.05
N PHE A 296 -0.99 10.91 -9.17
CA PHE A 296 -0.09 12.07 -9.20
C PHE A 296 -0.84 13.40 -9.01
N GLU A 297 -1.95 13.60 -9.70
CA GLU A 297 -2.71 14.86 -9.63
C GLU A 297 -3.44 15.03 -8.30
N HIS A 298 -3.98 13.92 -7.76
CA HIS A 298 -4.76 13.93 -6.52
C HIS A 298 -4.02 13.26 -5.35
N THR A 299 -2.69 13.43 -5.27
CA THR A 299 -1.82 12.73 -4.30
C THR A 299 -2.30 12.84 -2.86
N ALA A 300 -2.69 14.05 -2.41
CA ALA A 300 -3.17 14.24 -1.03
C ALA A 300 -4.47 13.46 -0.76
N LEU A 301 -5.43 13.53 -1.69
CA LEU A 301 -6.71 12.87 -1.58
C LEU A 301 -6.55 11.34 -1.62
N ASN A 302 -5.75 10.83 -2.56
CA ASN A 302 -5.47 9.40 -2.71
C ASN A 302 -4.76 8.84 -1.47
N SER A 303 -3.74 9.55 -0.96
CA SER A 303 -2.99 9.10 0.23
C SER A 303 -3.87 9.03 1.48
N VAL A 304 -4.81 9.97 1.66
CA VAL A 304 -5.77 9.95 2.76
C VAL A 304 -6.72 8.75 2.63
N ALA A 305 -7.27 8.52 1.43
CA ALA A 305 -8.19 7.41 1.19
C ALA A 305 -7.51 6.06 1.43
N GLU A 306 -6.29 5.86 0.93
CA GLU A 306 -5.54 4.62 1.11
C GLU A 306 -5.16 4.37 2.58
N ALA A 307 -4.68 5.40 3.28
CA ALA A 307 -4.15 5.24 4.62
C ALA A 307 -5.23 5.10 5.70
N GLU A 308 -6.39 5.73 5.53
CA GLU A 308 -7.38 5.89 6.60
C GLU A 308 -8.66 5.07 6.42
N LEU A 309 -8.87 4.46 5.25
CA LEU A 309 -10.08 3.67 4.94
C LEU A 309 -10.35 2.58 5.98
N ALA A 310 -9.30 1.86 6.39
CA ALA A 310 -9.42 0.76 7.35
C ALA A 310 -9.85 1.23 8.74
N GLY A 311 -9.52 2.47 9.12
CA GLY A 311 -9.85 3.09 10.40
C GLY A 311 -11.27 3.66 10.49
N LEU A 312 -12.01 3.75 9.38
CA LEU A 312 -13.39 4.25 9.38
C LEU A 312 -14.35 3.28 10.10
N PRO A 313 -15.37 3.79 10.81
CA PRO A 313 -16.49 3.01 11.31
C PRO A 313 -17.14 2.15 10.22
N ALA A 314 -17.66 0.99 10.59
CA ALA A 314 -18.16 -0.01 9.65
C ALA A 314 -19.31 0.48 8.76
N ASP A 315 -20.17 1.32 9.28
CA ASP A 315 -21.29 1.97 8.58
C ASP A 315 -20.80 2.92 7.49
N LEU A 316 -19.82 3.77 7.79
CA LEU A 316 -19.21 4.72 6.84
C LEU A 316 -18.30 4.02 5.82
N ARG A 317 -17.66 2.92 6.21
CA ARG A 317 -16.72 2.17 5.35
C ARG A 317 -17.41 1.30 4.31
N ARG A 318 -18.64 0.86 4.54
CA ARG A 318 -19.32 -0.17 3.71
C ARG A 318 -19.40 0.22 2.23
N SER A 319 -19.85 1.43 1.91
CA SER A 319 -19.96 1.90 0.53
C SER A 319 -18.61 2.04 -0.15
N LEU A 320 -17.58 2.44 0.59
CA LEU A 320 -16.22 2.59 0.09
C LEU A 320 -15.57 1.24 -0.25
N VAL A 321 -15.82 0.21 0.57
CA VAL A 321 -15.36 -1.16 0.29
C VAL A 321 -16.04 -1.72 -0.95
N VAL A 322 -17.31 -1.40 -1.18
CA VAL A 322 -18.03 -1.80 -2.41
C VAL A 322 -17.38 -1.12 -3.63
N ALA A 323 -17.22 0.21 -3.59
CA ALA A 323 -16.60 0.96 -4.68
C ALA A 323 -15.16 0.46 -5.00
N GLN A 324 -14.37 0.15 -3.97
CA GLN A 324 -13.03 -0.40 -4.15
C GLN A 324 -13.07 -1.79 -4.84
N ARG A 325 -14.01 -2.66 -4.44
CA ARG A 325 -14.17 -3.98 -5.07
C ARG A 325 -14.60 -3.87 -6.53
N GLU A 326 -15.51 -2.96 -6.84
CA GLU A 326 -15.97 -2.68 -8.20
C GLU A 326 -14.81 -2.16 -9.06
N HIS A 327 -14.03 -1.22 -8.56
CA HIS A 327 -12.84 -0.72 -9.24
C HIS A 327 -11.84 -1.86 -9.56
N ILE A 328 -11.50 -2.69 -8.58
CA ILE A 328 -10.61 -3.84 -8.78
C ILE A 328 -11.21 -4.83 -9.80
N ALA A 329 -12.52 -5.09 -9.75
CA ALA A 329 -13.19 -6.02 -10.66
C ALA A 329 -13.11 -5.57 -12.12
N VAL A 330 -13.20 -4.27 -12.41
CA VAL A 330 -12.99 -3.73 -13.77
C VAL A 330 -11.59 -4.06 -14.27
N TRP A 331 -10.57 -3.83 -13.47
CA TRP A 331 -9.18 -4.17 -13.83
C TRP A 331 -8.99 -5.67 -14.06
N GLU A 332 -9.51 -6.51 -13.16
CA GLU A 332 -9.43 -7.97 -13.29
C GLU A 332 -10.08 -8.48 -14.56
N GLN A 333 -11.24 -7.93 -14.89
CA GLN A 333 -11.97 -8.28 -16.10
C GLN A 333 -11.17 -7.95 -17.35
N GLN A 334 -10.70 -6.70 -17.48
CA GLN A 334 -9.96 -6.27 -18.66
C GLN A 334 -8.61 -6.99 -18.78
N LEU A 335 -7.90 -7.18 -17.68
CA LEU A 335 -6.63 -7.90 -17.66
C LEU A 335 -6.81 -9.37 -18.10
N ARG A 336 -7.86 -10.06 -17.66
CA ARG A 336 -8.13 -11.43 -18.07
C ARG A 336 -8.58 -11.55 -19.53
N LEU A 337 -9.23 -10.53 -20.07
CA LEU A 337 -9.55 -10.48 -21.51
C LEU A 337 -8.28 -10.23 -22.34
N ALA A 338 -7.36 -9.40 -21.87
CA ALA A 338 -6.08 -9.15 -22.53
C ALA A 338 -5.08 -10.31 -22.34
N ARG A 339 -5.19 -11.07 -21.23
CA ARG A 339 -4.32 -12.18 -20.85
C ARG A 339 -5.15 -13.40 -20.43
N PRO A 340 -5.71 -14.16 -21.39
CA PRO A 340 -6.65 -15.26 -21.09
C PRO A 340 -6.05 -16.43 -20.30
N GLU A 341 -4.73 -16.55 -20.23
CA GLU A 341 -4.03 -17.57 -19.45
C GLU A 341 -4.10 -17.34 -17.94
N LEU A 342 -4.48 -16.13 -17.50
CA LEU A 342 -4.55 -15.81 -16.08
C LEU A 342 -5.86 -16.31 -15.45
N ASP A 343 -5.74 -17.05 -14.36
CA ASP A 343 -6.91 -17.29 -13.51
C ASP A 343 -7.32 -16.04 -12.70
N PRO A 344 -8.54 -15.98 -12.15
CA PRO A 344 -9.02 -14.79 -11.43
C PRO A 344 -8.14 -14.36 -10.26
N ARG A 345 -7.49 -15.30 -9.55
CA ARG A 345 -6.62 -14.98 -8.41
C ARG A 345 -5.30 -14.40 -8.87
N GLN A 346 -4.74 -14.92 -9.95
CA GLN A 346 -3.53 -14.38 -10.56
C GLN A 346 -3.76 -12.98 -11.10
N ALA A 347 -4.86 -12.75 -11.83
CA ALA A 347 -5.22 -11.42 -12.31
C ALA A 347 -5.34 -10.42 -11.16
N ARG A 348 -6.03 -10.80 -10.09
CA ARG A 348 -6.14 -9.95 -8.88
C ARG A 348 -4.78 -9.61 -8.27
N VAL A 349 -3.89 -10.57 -8.12
CA VAL A 349 -2.53 -10.33 -7.60
C VAL A 349 -1.76 -9.38 -8.50
N LEU A 350 -1.83 -9.54 -9.83
CA LEU A 350 -1.16 -8.65 -10.76
C LEU A 350 -1.75 -7.23 -10.77
N VAL A 351 -3.08 -7.08 -10.65
CA VAL A 351 -3.71 -5.76 -10.50
C VAL A 351 -3.16 -5.04 -9.25
N HIS A 352 -3.11 -5.73 -8.13
CA HIS A 352 -2.49 -5.16 -6.93
C HIS A 352 -0.99 -4.90 -7.10
N ALA A 353 -0.27 -5.72 -7.87
CA ALA A 353 1.13 -5.45 -8.22
C ALA A 353 1.26 -4.12 -8.99
N GLY A 354 0.39 -3.86 -9.96
CA GLY A 354 0.33 -2.57 -10.64
C GLY A 354 0.10 -1.39 -9.69
N PHE A 355 -0.83 -1.52 -8.75
CA PHE A 355 -1.05 -0.48 -7.71
C PHE A 355 0.18 -0.30 -6.81
N GLY A 356 0.86 -1.40 -6.46
CA GLY A 356 2.13 -1.35 -5.71
C GLY A 356 3.23 -0.59 -6.44
N VAL A 357 3.33 -0.76 -7.77
CA VAL A 357 4.24 0.01 -8.63
C VAL A 357 3.94 1.49 -8.53
N VAL A 358 2.67 1.91 -8.69
CA VAL A 358 2.29 3.33 -8.63
C VAL A 358 2.68 3.96 -7.30
N VAL A 359 2.42 3.27 -6.19
CA VAL A 359 2.72 3.78 -4.85
C VAL A 359 4.23 3.95 -4.65
N GLU A 360 5.03 2.93 -4.96
CA GLU A 360 6.48 3.00 -4.68
C GLU A 360 7.23 3.86 -5.69
N ALA A 361 6.87 3.80 -6.97
CA ALA A 361 7.44 4.69 -7.98
C ALA A 361 7.06 6.16 -7.72
N GLY A 362 5.79 6.43 -7.37
CA GLY A 362 5.33 7.76 -7.01
C GLY A 362 6.10 8.34 -5.81
N ARG A 363 6.33 7.53 -4.76
CA ARG A 363 7.17 7.91 -3.62
C ARG A 363 8.62 8.16 -4.03
N GLY A 364 9.18 7.31 -4.86
CA GLY A 364 10.54 7.46 -5.42
C GLY A 364 10.69 8.77 -6.19
N LEU A 365 9.71 9.14 -6.96
CA LEU A 365 9.62 10.39 -7.72
C LEU A 365 9.16 11.59 -6.86
N ARG A 366 8.89 11.39 -5.55
CA ARG A 366 8.34 12.40 -4.64
C ARG A 366 7.04 13.02 -5.14
N TRP A 367 6.25 12.23 -5.86
CA TRP A 367 4.99 12.62 -6.46
C TRP A 367 5.11 13.90 -7.32
N ARG A 368 6.28 14.13 -7.94
CA ARG A 368 6.45 15.26 -8.87
C ARG A 368 5.63 14.99 -10.12
N ASP A 369 4.57 15.75 -10.26
CA ASP A 369 3.66 15.61 -11.37
C ASP A 369 4.25 16.21 -12.64
N SER A 370 4.49 15.36 -13.63
CA SER A 370 4.92 15.71 -15.00
C SER A 370 4.50 14.60 -15.94
N HIS A 371 4.27 14.93 -17.21
CA HIS A 371 3.94 13.92 -18.22
C HIS A 371 4.99 12.82 -18.26
N GLY A 372 6.27 13.15 -18.26
CA GLY A 372 7.35 12.15 -18.31
C GLY A 372 7.35 11.21 -17.10
N ASN A 373 6.99 11.66 -15.90
CA ASN A 373 6.88 10.80 -14.73
C ASN A 373 5.64 9.91 -14.81
N ARG A 374 4.49 10.46 -15.26
CA ARG A 374 3.26 9.68 -15.45
C ARG A 374 3.49 8.57 -16.47
N ASP A 375 4.10 8.88 -17.62
CA ASP A 375 4.39 7.91 -18.69
C ASP A 375 5.37 6.83 -18.22
N ALA A 376 6.43 7.21 -17.51
CA ALA A 376 7.39 6.26 -16.96
C ALA A 376 6.71 5.28 -15.99
N VAL A 377 5.88 5.78 -15.08
CA VAL A 377 5.18 4.91 -14.11
C VAL A 377 4.13 4.05 -14.81
N THR A 378 3.44 4.58 -15.82
CA THR A 378 2.48 3.79 -16.63
C THR A 378 3.17 2.62 -17.31
N ALA A 379 4.35 2.83 -17.93
CA ALA A 379 5.13 1.75 -18.53
C ALA A 379 5.50 0.66 -17.51
N LEU A 380 5.94 1.06 -16.31
CA LEU A 380 6.29 0.12 -15.26
C LEU A 380 5.05 -0.66 -14.75
N VAL A 381 3.87 -0.02 -14.69
CA VAL A 381 2.60 -0.70 -14.38
C VAL A 381 2.27 -1.74 -15.45
N LEU A 382 2.38 -1.38 -16.73
CA LEU A 382 2.13 -2.32 -17.82
C LEU A 382 3.10 -3.49 -17.79
N GLY A 383 4.40 -3.25 -17.55
CA GLY A 383 5.38 -4.29 -17.32
C GLY A 383 5.02 -5.22 -16.15
N ALA A 384 4.49 -4.68 -15.04
CA ALA A 384 4.02 -5.48 -13.92
C ALA A 384 2.84 -6.39 -14.32
N LEU A 385 1.93 -5.87 -15.14
CA LEU A 385 0.77 -6.61 -15.65
C LEU A 385 1.14 -7.62 -16.77
N GLY A 386 2.34 -7.46 -17.37
CA GLY A 386 2.84 -8.30 -18.47
C GLY A 386 2.27 -7.92 -19.83
N LEU A 387 2.15 -6.62 -20.06
CA LEU A 387 1.67 -6.00 -21.31
C LEU A 387 2.75 -5.11 -21.90
#